data_d39f819f41bad5a9a1adfe15a9b71d51
#
_entry.id   d39f819f41bad5a9a1adfe15a9b71d51
#
_cell.length_a   1.000
_cell.length_b   1.000
_cell.length_c   1.000
_cell.angle_alpha   90.00
_cell.angle_beta   90.00
_cell.angle_gamma   90.00
#
_symmetry.space_group_name_H-M   'P 1'
#
loop_
_entity.id
_entity.type
_entity.pdbx_description
1 polymer ?
#
loop_
_entity_poly.entity_id
_entity_poly.type
_entity_poly.pdbx_seq_one_letter_code
_entity_poly.pdbx_strand_id
1 'polypeptide(L)'
;MEAQARASMRNVGEILKAAGASYGDVVKTTIFVKDLADFKTVNTVYAEFFDGDYPARSCVQVAALPMGGLVEIEAVAMVEA
;
A
#
# COMPACT_ATOMS: atom_id res chain seq x y z
N MET A 1 -11.04 4.14 -8.31
CA MET A 1 -10.01 4.14 -7.25
C MET A 1 -9.82 2.78 -6.59
N GLU A 2 -10.91 2.10 -6.25
CA GLU A 2 -10.81 0.79 -5.58
C GLU A 2 -9.96 -0.22 -6.34
N ALA A 3 -10.15 -0.33 -7.65
CA ALA A 3 -9.38 -1.26 -8.49
C ALA A 3 -7.88 -0.92 -8.50
N GLN A 4 -7.54 0.35 -8.55
CA GLN A 4 -6.13 0.76 -8.51
C GLN A 4 -5.51 0.51 -7.13
N ALA A 5 -6.24 0.77 -6.06
CA ALA A 5 -5.75 0.50 -4.70
C ALA A 5 -5.51 -1.00 -4.51
N ARG A 6 -6.42 -1.83 -4.98
CA ARG A 6 -6.29 -3.29 -4.89
C ARG A 6 -5.12 -3.80 -5.72
N ALA A 7 -4.95 -3.28 -6.93
CA ALA A 7 -3.82 -3.64 -7.79
C ALA A 7 -2.50 -3.23 -7.15
N SER A 8 -2.42 -2.03 -6.56
CA SER A 8 -1.22 -1.57 -5.85
C SER A 8 -0.87 -2.49 -4.69
N MET A 9 -1.84 -2.89 -3.89
CA MET A 9 -1.60 -3.80 -2.76
C MET A 9 -1.17 -5.18 -3.24
N ARG A 10 -1.77 -5.70 -4.31
CA ARG A 10 -1.36 -6.98 -4.89
C ARG A 10 0.07 -6.92 -5.42
N ASN A 11 0.46 -5.82 -6.05
CA ASN A 11 1.82 -5.64 -6.54
C ASN A 11 2.83 -5.61 -5.39
N VAL A 12 2.49 -4.95 -4.30
CA VAL A 12 3.30 -4.98 -3.07
C VAL A 12 3.46 -6.42 -2.59
N GLY A 13 2.38 -7.18 -2.57
CA GLY A 13 2.40 -8.60 -2.16
C GLY A 13 3.29 -9.45 -3.03
N GLU A 14 3.28 -9.23 -4.35
CA GLU A 14 4.15 -9.97 -5.28
C GLU A 14 5.63 -9.67 -5.04
N ILE A 15 5.95 -8.41 -4.78
CA ILE A 15 7.32 -8.00 -4.46
C ILE A 15 7.76 -8.61 -3.13
N LEU A 16 6.90 -8.57 -2.11
CA LEU A 16 7.17 -9.18 -0.81
C LEU A 16 7.44 -10.68 -0.97
N LYS A 17 6.61 -11.37 -1.73
CA LYS A 17 6.75 -12.80 -1.99
C LYS A 17 8.09 -13.11 -2.66
N ALA A 18 8.49 -12.31 -3.64
CA ALA A 18 9.77 -12.48 -4.33
C ALA A 18 10.95 -12.28 -3.37
N ALA A 19 10.79 -11.47 -2.34
CA ALA A 19 11.80 -11.23 -1.32
C ALA A 19 11.74 -12.24 -0.15
N GLY A 20 10.85 -13.20 -0.20
CA GLY A 20 10.68 -14.18 0.88
C GLY A 20 9.88 -13.63 2.08
N ALA A 21 9.08 -12.60 1.85
CA ALA A 21 8.30 -11.93 2.89
C ALA A 21 6.80 -12.05 2.62
N SER A 22 6.00 -11.57 3.54
CA SER A 22 4.54 -11.47 3.42
C SER A 22 4.06 -10.14 4.00
N TYR A 23 2.76 -9.86 3.88
CA TYR A 23 2.19 -8.65 4.47
C TYR A 23 2.42 -8.57 5.98
N GLY A 24 2.48 -9.70 6.68
CA GLY A 24 2.76 -9.74 8.12
C GLY A 24 4.14 -9.22 8.50
N ASP A 25 5.07 -9.18 7.55
CA ASP A 25 6.43 -8.69 7.77
C ASP A 25 6.56 -7.17 7.54
N VAL A 26 5.52 -6.53 7.05
CA VAL A 26 5.52 -5.09 6.74
C VAL A 26 5.46 -4.30 8.05
N VAL A 27 6.39 -3.38 8.22
CA VAL A 27 6.49 -2.55 9.44
C VAL A 27 6.05 -1.11 9.19
N LYS A 28 6.10 -0.67 7.94
CA LYS A 28 5.70 0.69 7.56
C LYS A 28 5.23 0.71 6.12
N THR A 29 4.19 1.52 5.85
CA THR A 29 3.76 1.84 4.49
C THR A 29 3.65 3.34 4.31
N THR A 30 3.79 3.79 3.07
CA THR A 30 3.44 5.15 2.67
C THR A 30 2.49 5.04 1.48
N ILE A 31 1.36 5.72 1.59
CA ILE A 31 0.34 5.75 0.54
C ILE A 31 0.34 7.15 -0.07
N PHE A 32 0.58 7.20 -1.38
CA PHE A 32 0.55 8.44 -2.14
C PHE A 32 -0.74 8.45 -2.94
N VAL A 33 -1.56 9.47 -2.78
CA VAL A 33 -2.83 9.60 -3.51
C VAL A 33 -2.85 10.90 -4.31
N LYS A 34 -3.51 10.86 -5.45
CA LYS A 34 -3.74 12.05 -6.26
C LYS A 34 -4.71 13.00 -5.57
N ASP A 35 -5.68 12.46 -4.82
CA ASP A 35 -6.70 13.23 -4.12
C ASP A 35 -6.99 12.57 -2.76
N LEU A 36 -6.84 13.30 -1.66
CA LEU A 36 -7.14 12.80 -0.32
C LEU A 36 -8.62 12.46 -0.13
N ALA A 37 -9.51 12.94 -0.99
CA ALA A 37 -10.91 12.53 -0.97
C ALA A 37 -11.06 11.02 -1.18
N ASP A 38 -10.09 10.36 -1.83
CA ASP A 38 -10.08 8.92 -2.05
C ASP A 38 -9.53 8.11 -0.87
N PHE A 39 -9.05 8.78 0.18
CA PHE A 39 -8.41 8.11 1.31
C PHE A 39 -9.27 7.02 1.92
N LYS A 40 -10.56 7.28 2.13
CA LYS A 40 -11.46 6.33 2.75
C LYS A 40 -11.57 5.03 1.93
N THR A 41 -11.70 5.15 0.62
CA THR A 41 -11.77 4.01 -0.29
C THR A 41 -10.46 3.22 -0.27
N VAL A 42 -9.33 3.92 -0.36
CA VAL A 42 -8.01 3.30 -0.31
C VAL A 42 -7.80 2.58 1.02
N ASN A 43 -8.18 3.23 2.11
CA ASN A 43 -8.02 2.64 3.45
C ASN A 43 -8.84 1.36 3.63
N THR A 44 -10.05 1.32 3.07
CA THR A 44 -10.90 0.13 3.14
C THR A 44 -10.23 -1.04 2.41
N VAL A 45 -9.70 -0.81 1.22
CA VAL A 45 -8.98 -1.84 0.46
C VAL A 45 -7.70 -2.25 1.18
N TYR A 46 -6.93 -1.29 1.65
CA TYR A 46 -5.67 -1.50 2.37
C TYR A 46 -5.88 -2.43 3.57
N ALA A 47 -6.92 -2.18 4.35
CA ALA A 47 -7.21 -2.96 5.55
C ALA A 47 -7.49 -4.44 5.26
N GLU A 48 -7.98 -4.77 4.07
CA GLU A 48 -8.25 -6.16 3.68
C GLU A 48 -6.99 -7.02 3.59
N PHE A 49 -5.82 -6.40 3.45
CA PHE A 49 -4.55 -7.12 3.24
C PHE A 49 -3.78 -7.38 4.54
N PHE A 50 -4.25 -6.85 5.66
CA PHE A 50 -3.62 -7.03 6.96
C PHE A 50 -4.58 -7.73 7.92
N ASP A 51 -4.03 -8.58 8.77
CA ASP A 51 -4.79 -9.51 9.62
C ASP A 51 -4.84 -8.99 11.06
N GLY A 52 -5.22 -7.73 11.23
CA GLY A 52 -5.42 -7.10 12.55
C GLY A 52 -4.22 -6.31 13.08
N ASP A 53 -3.01 -6.71 12.75
CA ASP A 53 -1.80 -5.99 13.14
C ASP A 53 -1.37 -5.10 11.97
N TYR A 54 -1.72 -3.82 12.06
CA TYR A 54 -1.43 -2.88 10.98
C TYR A 54 -0.05 -2.25 11.15
N PRO A 55 0.72 -2.11 10.04
CA PRO A 55 1.99 -1.40 10.10
C PRO A 55 1.78 0.10 10.32
N ALA A 56 2.85 0.79 10.71
CA ALA A 56 2.84 2.25 10.71
C ALA A 56 2.54 2.74 9.30
N ARG A 57 1.75 3.83 9.18
CA ARG A 57 1.31 4.30 7.87
C ARG A 57 1.27 5.82 7.79
N SER A 58 1.70 6.34 6.64
CA SER A 58 1.46 7.73 6.24
C SER A 58 0.66 7.73 4.94
N CYS A 59 -0.25 8.69 4.80
CA CYS A 59 -0.97 8.88 3.55
C CYS A 59 -0.90 10.37 3.19
N VAL A 60 -0.39 10.65 1.99
CA VAL A 60 -0.18 12.03 1.54
C VAL A 60 -0.74 12.24 0.14
N GLN A 61 -1.24 13.45 -0.10
CA GLN A 61 -1.65 13.86 -1.43
C GLN A 61 -0.44 14.38 -2.18
N VAL A 62 -0.30 13.98 -3.44
CA VAL A 62 0.78 14.43 -4.31
C VAL A 62 0.23 15.15 -5.52
N ALA A 63 1.07 15.96 -6.16
CA ALA A 63 0.66 16.74 -7.33
C ALA A 63 0.32 15.84 -8.52
N ALA A 64 1.07 14.75 -8.71
CA ALA A 64 0.87 13.79 -9.79
C ALA A 64 1.57 12.48 -9.45
N LEU A 65 1.11 11.42 -10.09
CA LEU A 65 1.75 10.10 -10.04
C LEU A 65 2.08 9.67 -11.46
N PRO A 66 3.08 8.78 -11.63
CA PRO A 66 3.46 8.29 -12.95
C PRO A 66 2.26 7.70 -13.69
N MET A 67 2.22 7.95 -15.00
CA MET A 67 1.20 7.39 -15.91
C MET A 67 -0.24 7.74 -15.51
N GLY A 68 -0.45 8.88 -14.86
CA GLY A 68 -1.80 9.30 -14.46
C GLY A 68 -2.40 8.45 -13.35
N GLY A 69 -1.58 7.76 -12.58
CA GLY A 69 -2.06 6.94 -11.47
C GLY A 69 -2.81 7.74 -10.41
N LEU A 70 -3.73 7.09 -9.71
CA LEU A 70 -4.52 7.69 -8.64
C LEU A 70 -3.97 7.34 -7.27
N VAL A 71 -3.20 6.27 -7.17
CA VAL A 71 -2.60 5.82 -5.90
C VAL A 71 -1.30 5.09 -6.17
N GLU A 72 -0.36 5.23 -5.23
CA GLU A 72 0.89 4.47 -5.21
C GLU A 72 1.17 4.10 -3.76
N ILE A 73 1.59 2.88 -3.52
CA ILE A 73 1.85 2.38 -2.17
C ILE A 73 3.26 1.80 -2.13
N GLU A 74 4.04 2.23 -1.15
CA GLU A 74 5.34 1.63 -0.86
C GLU A 74 5.34 1.02 0.53
N ALA A 75 6.17 0.02 0.73
CA ALA A 75 6.24 -0.69 1.99
C ALA A 75 7.69 -0.97 2.38
N VAL A 76 7.94 -0.99 3.69
CA VAL A 76 9.18 -1.46 4.28
C VAL A 76 8.83 -2.70 5.07
N ALA A 77 9.56 -3.78 4.83
CA ALA A 77 9.35 -5.04 5.52
C ALA A 77 10.64 -5.50 6.21
N MET A 78 10.48 -6.20 7.32
CA MET A 78 11.59 -6.82 8.05
C MET A 78 11.52 -8.32 7.83
N VAL A 79 12.58 -8.89 7.27
CA VAL A 79 12.68 -10.35 7.09
C VAL A 79 13.92 -10.86 7.81
N GLU A 80 13.82 -12.07 8.31
CA GLU A 80 15.00 -12.72 8.91
C GLU A 80 15.90 -13.23 7.80
N ALA A 81 17.19 -12.99 8.00
CA ALA A 81 18.21 -13.46 7.06
C ALA A 81 18.37 -14.98 7.11
#